data_d625091c9c49e84b61a840cbef8cb5f3
#
_entry.id   d625091c9c49e84b61a840cbef8cb5f3
#
_cell.length_a   1.000
_cell.length_b   1.000
_cell.length_c   1.000
_cell.angle_alpha   90.00
_cell.angle_beta   90.00
_cell.angle_gamma   90.00
#
_symmetry.space_group_name_H-M   'P 1'
#
loop_
_entity.id
_entity.type
_entity.pdbx_description
1 polymer ?
#
loop_
_entity_poly.entity_id
_entity_poly.type
_entity_poly.pdbx_seq_one_letter_code
_entity_poly.pdbx_strand_id
1 'polypeptide(L)'
;FNEIGNGGDTDNTITTTVNGDSNNVIAEVQNGDSNTIDVQVQSQDNNIVRVYVNGNSNNVKAWQGKHENGTVDVDETGDNDIYWYITGNSNTVASYQTDDNSNGGQYSWNDIDGSSNDIKITQRGASDHYSWLDVNGDSNNIDVKQRGNSNKQTSTITVDDGHTVDVFQRYGDHTATINLTNGGGGYNLDLDQTASTDQTYSLTGTCTNSNGCGVTVTQN
;
A
#
# COMPACT_ATOMS: atom_id res chain seq x y z
N PHE A 1 16.31 -9.34 8.29
CA PHE A 1 17.30 -8.38 8.76
C PHE A 1 16.60 -7.13 9.24
N ASN A 2 16.84 -6.72 10.45
CA ASN A 2 16.28 -5.50 11.05
C ASN A 2 17.44 -4.60 11.44
N GLU A 3 17.38 -3.34 11.08
CA GLU A 3 18.40 -2.36 11.43
C GLU A 3 17.76 -1.04 11.88
N ILE A 4 18.29 -0.45 12.93
CA ILE A 4 18.02 0.91 13.35
C ILE A 4 19.30 1.70 13.16
N GLY A 5 19.28 2.66 12.25
CA GLY A 5 20.46 3.39 11.81
C GLY A 5 20.95 4.43 12.83
N ASN A 6 22.04 4.99 12.51
CA ASN A 6 22.92 6.02 13.15
C ASN A 6 22.64 6.50 14.58
N GLY A 7 23.67 6.39 15.39
CA GLY A 7 23.74 6.67 16.80
C GLY A 7 23.31 8.08 17.27
N GLY A 8 22.06 8.28 17.39
CA GLY A 8 21.36 9.47 17.87
C GLY A 8 19.85 9.29 17.85
N ASP A 9 19.38 8.29 17.10
CA ASP A 9 17.97 7.99 16.94
C ASP A 9 17.44 7.24 18.17
N THR A 10 16.29 7.68 18.68
CA THR A 10 15.69 7.16 19.91
C THR A 10 14.29 6.63 19.65
N ASP A 11 13.87 5.68 20.49
CA ASP A 11 12.49 5.19 20.56
C ASP A 11 11.95 4.52 19.28
N ASN A 12 12.84 4.06 18.40
CA ASN A 12 12.44 3.28 17.25
C ASN A 12 12.13 1.83 17.62
N THR A 13 11.06 1.28 17.07
CA THR A 13 10.66 -0.10 17.29
C THR A 13 10.49 -0.82 15.96
N ILE A 14 11.24 -1.91 15.78
CA ILE A 14 11.06 -2.82 14.65
C ILE A 14 10.66 -4.19 15.17
N THR A 15 9.49 -4.64 14.79
CA THR A 15 9.01 -5.98 15.06
C THR A 15 8.93 -6.76 13.77
N THR A 16 9.61 -7.90 13.71
CA THR A 16 9.55 -8.78 12.55
C THR A 16 9.19 -10.19 12.99
N THR A 17 8.14 -10.72 12.42
CA THR A 17 7.70 -12.10 12.59
C THR A 17 7.70 -12.80 11.24
N VAL A 18 8.51 -13.84 11.08
CA VAL A 18 8.60 -14.61 9.85
C VAL A 18 8.33 -16.07 10.18
N ASN A 19 7.33 -16.64 9.52
CA ASN A 19 6.97 -18.04 9.63
C ASN A 19 6.68 -18.59 8.23
N GLY A 20 7.52 -19.47 7.74
CA GLY A 20 7.45 -20.02 6.40
C GLY A 20 8.82 -20.16 5.75
N ASP A 21 8.84 -20.66 4.54
CA ASP A 21 10.04 -20.92 3.76
C ASP A 21 10.29 -19.82 2.70
N SER A 22 11.54 -19.69 2.26
CA SER A 22 11.96 -18.80 1.16
C SER A 22 11.73 -17.29 1.35
N ASN A 23 11.72 -16.83 2.59
CA ASN A 23 11.47 -15.42 2.91
C ASN A 23 12.71 -14.55 2.75
N ASN A 24 12.51 -13.32 2.29
CA ASN A 24 13.53 -12.29 2.27
C ASN A 24 12.94 -11.01 2.87
N VAL A 25 13.26 -10.73 4.11
CA VAL A 25 12.70 -9.59 4.85
C VAL A 25 13.80 -8.63 5.25
N ILE A 26 13.62 -7.38 4.92
CA ILE A 26 14.44 -6.26 5.39
C ILE A 26 13.49 -5.23 5.99
N ALA A 27 13.76 -4.80 7.21
CA ALA A 27 13.08 -3.68 7.84
C ALA A 27 14.13 -2.78 8.47
N GLU A 28 14.16 -1.52 8.09
CA GLU A 28 15.21 -0.59 8.45
C GLU A 28 14.65 0.79 8.75
N VAL A 29 15.07 1.39 9.86
CA VAL A 29 14.96 2.83 10.10
C VAL A 29 16.33 3.43 9.84
N GLN A 30 16.45 4.25 8.81
CA GLN A 30 17.73 4.85 8.40
C GLN A 30 18.08 6.08 9.22
N ASN A 31 17.10 6.94 9.47
CA ASN A 31 17.24 8.08 10.36
C ASN A 31 15.89 8.43 10.98
N GLY A 32 15.91 8.93 12.20
CA GLY A 32 14.73 9.50 12.84
C GLY A 32 14.30 8.80 14.12
N ASP A 33 13.38 9.44 14.81
CA ASP A 33 12.93 9.03 16.13
C ASP A 33 11.50 8.52 16.12
N SER A 34 11.19 7.65 17.09
CA SER A 34 9.83 7.21 17.40
C SER A 34 9.09 6.51 16.24
N ASN A 35 9.82 5.87 15.35
CA ASN A 35 9.23 5.08 14.28
C ASN A 35 8.84 3.69 14.79
N THR A 36 7.70 3.20 14.30
CA THR A 36 7.24 1.82 14.54
C THR A 36 7.09 1.09 13.22
N ILE A 37 7.78 -0.04 13.09
CA ILE A 37 7.68 -0.92 11.94
C ILE A 37 7.23 -2.30 12.41
N ASP A 38 6.13 -2.81 11.89
CA ASP A 38 5.62 -4.16 12.15
C ASP A 38 5.54 -4.94 10.85
N VAL A 39 6.45 -5.89 10.69
CA VAL A 39 6.50 -6.78 9.53
C VAL A 39 6.10 -8.18 9.95
N GLN A 40 5.08 -8.73 9.33
CA GLN A 40 4.64 -10.09 9.57
C GLN A 40 4.51 -10.86 8.26
N VAL A 41 5.29 -11.91 8.14
CA VAL A 41 5.25 -12.84 7.02
C VAL A 41 4.86 -14.21 7.58
N GLN A 42 3.69 -14.69 7.18
CA GLN A 42 3.14 -15.97 7.65
C GLN A 42 2.68 -16.83 6.48
N SER A 43 3.46 -16.86 5.42
CA SER A 43 3.15 -17.57 4.21
C SER A 43 4.28 -18.51 3.79
N GLN A 44 4.01 -19.41 2.85
CA GLN A 44 4.90 -20.55 2.60
C GLN A 44 5.95 -20.33 1.53
N ASP A 45 5.77 -19.43 0.54
CA ASP A 45 6.68 -19.31 -0.58
C ASP A 45 6.93 -17.87 -1.06
N ASN A 46 8.16 -17.58 -1.47
CA ASN A 46 8.64 -16.44 -2.25
C ASN A 46 8.28 -15.03 -1.75
N ASN A 47 8.33 -14.81 -0.48
CA ASN A 47 7.99 -13.51 0.10
C ASN A 47 9.18 -12.57 0.07
N ILE A 48 8.98 -11.37 -0.36
CA ILE A 48 9.94 -10.28 -0.27
C ILE A 48 9.24 -9.10 0.40
N VAL A 49 9.76 -8.66 1.52
CA VAL A 49 9.35 -7.41 2.17
C VAL A 49 10.57 -6.52 2.31
N ARG A 50 10.50 -5.31 1.86
CA ARG A 50 11.51 -4.30 2.11
C ARG A 50 10.85 -3.07 2.66
N VAL A 51 11.35 -2.55 3.74
CA VAL A 51 10.82 -1.34 4.37
C VAL A 51 12.00 -0.47 4.76
N TYR A 52 12.06 0.72 4.24
CA TYR A 52 13.04 1.72 4.62
C TYR A 52 12.30 2.96 5.10
N VAL A 53 12.65 3.44 6.28
CA VAL A 53 12.04 4.63 6.88
C VAL A 53 13.12 5.66 7.18
N ASN A 54 12.88 6.87 6.71
CA ASN A 54 13.71 8.04 6.97
C ASN A 54 12.82 9.20 7.42
N GLY A 55 12.81 9.49 8.71
CA GLY A 55 11.94 10.50 9.31
C GLY A 55 11.42 10.08 10.68
N ASN A 56 10.55 10.88 11.26
CA ASN A 56 10.12 10.68 12.63
C ASN A 56 8.65 10.23 12.74
N SER A 57 8.36 9.46 13.76
CA SER A 57 7.00 9.11 14.17
C SER A 57 6.17 8.40 13.09
N ASN A 58 6.81 7.67 12.19
CA ASN A 58 6.12 6.88 11.19
C ASN A 58 5.64 5.55 11.80
N ASN A 59 4.45 5.12 11.40
CA ASN A 59 3.87 3.84 11.78
C ASN A 59 3.62 2.99 10.53
N VAL A 60 4.38 1.93 10.36
CA VAL A 60 4.40 1.13 9.14
C VAL A 60 4.07 -0.32 9.45
N LYS A 61 3.13 -0.89 8.68
CA LYS A 61 2.75 -2.30 8.75
C LYS A 61 2.85 -2.96 7.39
N ALA A 62 3.61 -4.03 7.30
CA ALA A 62 3.71 -4.87 6.13
C ALA A 62 3.38 -6.33 6.51
N TRP A 63 2.17 -6.76 6.21
CA TRP A 63 1.70 -8.09 6.58
C TRP A 63 1.39 -8.93 5.34
N GLN A 64 2.04 -10.08 5.24
CA GLN A 64 1.79 -11.11 4.23
C GLN A 64 1.29 -12.38 4.92
N GLY A 65 0.28 -13.02 4.38
CA GLY A 65 -0.35 -14.17 5.00
C GLY A 65 -1.21 -13.83 6.22
N LYS A 66 -1.54 -12.58 6.40
CA LYS A 66 -2.34 -12.14 7.52
C LYS A 66 -3.29 -11.02 7.12
N HIS A 67 -4.54 -11.21 7.45
CA HIS A 67 -5.58 -10.22 7.23
C HIS A 67 -5.44 -9.00 8.14
N GLU A 68 -6.00 -7.90 7.72
CA GLU A 68 -6.10 -6.65 8.48
C GLU A 68 -6.67 -6.84 9.90
N ASN A 69 -7.60 -7.76 10.08
CA ASN A 69 -8.18 -8.09 11.39
C ASN A 69 -7.29 -8.98 12.28
N GLY A 70 -6.09 -9.34 11.80
CA GLY A 70 -5.15 -10.16 12.52
C GLY A 70 -5.33 -11.67 12.34
N THR A 71 -6.31 -12.12 11.56
CA THR A 71 -6.47 -13.55 11.24
C THR A 71 -5.34 -13.98 10.32
N VAL A 72 -4.71 -15.08 10.65
CA VAL A 72 -3.66 -15.70 9.82
C VAL A 72 -4.33 -16.55 8.75
N ASP A 73 -3.92 -16.38 7.51
CA ASP A 73 -4.22 -17.29 6.43
C ASP A 73 -3.08 -18.30 6.31
N VAL A 74 -3.36 -19.55 6.53
CA VAL A 74 -2.33 -20.62 6.59
C VAL A 74 -2.16 -21.38 5.27
N ASP A 75 -3.01 -21.11 4.31
CA ASP A 75 -3.04 -21.81 3.02
C ASP A 75 -2.36 -21.02 1.89
N GLU A 76 -1.58 -20.00 2.24
CA GLU A 76 -0.96 -19.13 1.26
C GLU A 76 0.20 -19.79 0.52
N THR A 77 0.08 -19.80 -0.78
CA THR A 77 1.14 -20.15 -1.73
C THR A 77 1.19 -19.05 -2.80
N GLY A 78 2.24 -18.26 -2.86
CA GLY A 78 2.38 -17.28 -3.91
C GLY A 78 3.45 -16.23 -3.71
N ASP A 79 3.83 -15.57 -4.79
CA ASP A 79 4.81 -14.50 -4.78
C ASP A 79 4.18 -13.24 -4.18
N ASN A 80 4.53 -12.92 -2.96
CA ASN A 80 4.07 -11.70 -2.31
C ASN A 80 5.23 -10.72 -2.21
N ASP A 81 5.09 -9.56 -2.77
CA ASP A 81 6.09 -8.50 -2.67
C ASP A 81 5.49 -7.29 -1.96
N ILE A 82 6.22 -6.66 -1.10
CA ILE A 82 5.91 -5.34 -0.55
C ILE A 82 7.21 -4.56 -0.60
N TYR A 83 7.20 -3.37 -1.10
CA TYR A 83 8.35 -2.48 -1.01
C TYR A 83 7.86 -1.15 -0.45
N TRP A 84 8.33 -0.66 0.59
CA TRP A 84 8.09 0.68 1.08
C TRP A 84 9.39 1.45 1.04
N TYR A 85 9.34 2.70 0.72
CA TYR A 85 10.43 3.64 0.90
C TYR A 85 9.81 4.92 1.42
N ILE A 86 9.85 5.14 2.73
CA ILE A 86 9.11 6.21 3.40
C ILE A 86 10.09 7.27 3.83
N THR A 87 9.98 8.46 3.25
CA THR A 87 10.69 9.66 3.67
C THR A 87 9.67 10.68 4.19
N GLY A 88 9.88 11.21 5.38
CA GLY A 88 8.98 12.17 5.99
C GLY A 88 8.50 11.78 7.38
N ASN A 89 7.56 12.53 7.92
CA ASN A 89 7.19 12.37 9.32
C ASN A 89 5.71 12.03 9.50
N SER A 90 5.41 11.29 10.55
CA SER A 90 4.03 11.03 10.98
C SER A 90 3.16 10.33 9.93
N ASN A 91 3.77 9.56 9.05
CA ASN A 91 3.02 8.75 8.11
C ASN A 91 2.51 7.48 8.79
N THR A 92 1.27 7.12 8.50
CA THR A 92 0.69 5.81 8.82
C THR A 92 0.52 5.03 7.54
N VAL A 93 1.23 3.91 7.43
CA VAL A 93 1.26 3.15 6.18
C VAL A 93 1.04 1.67 6.49
N ALA A 94 0.07 1.05 5.83
CA ALA A 94 -0.23 -0.34 6.02
C ALA A 94 -0.48 -1.08 4.69
N SER A 95 0.19 -2.20 4.50
CA SER A 95 -0.08 -3.12 3.40
C SER A 95 -0.42 -4.50 3.94
N TYR A 96 -1.50 -5.05 3.43
CA TYR A 96 -1.99 -6.39 3.76
C TYR A 96 -2.12 -7.20 2.47
N GLN A 97 -1.37 -8.27 2.37
CA GLN A 97 -1.42 -9.18 1.25
C GLN A 97 -1.82 -10.57 1.74
N THR A 98 -2.91 -11.09 1.21
CA THR A 98 -3.40 -12.43 1.55
C THR A 98 -3.86 -13.16 0.29
N ASP A 99 -3.50 -14.41 0.16
CA ASP A 99 -3.93 -15.27 -0.95
C ASP A 99 -4.96 -16.30 -0.45
N ASP A 100 -6.03 -16.51 -1.22
CA ASP A 100 -7.05 -17.53 -0.94
C ASP A 100 -6.81 -18.77 -1.83
N ASN A 101 -5.73 -19.51 -1.65
CA ASN A 101 -5.50 -20.85 -2.24
C ASN A 101 -5.00 -20.97 -3.70
N SER A 102 -4.15 -20.14 -4.25
CA SER A 102 -3.34 -20.54 -5.40
C SER A 102 -2.46 -19.44 -6.01
N ASN A 103 -1.45 -19.81 -6.69
CA ASN A 103 -0.48 -19.16 -7.56
C ASN A 103 -0.87 -17.77 -8.09
N GLY A 104 -0.57 -16.72 -7.39
CA GLY A 104 -0.74 -15.38 -7.91
C GLY A 104 0.11 -14.37 -7.14
N GLY A 105 1.01 -13.71 -7.83
CA GLY A 105 1.83 -12.65 -7.26
C GLY A 105 1.01 -11.47 -6.82
N GLN A 106 1.25 -11.00 -5.62
CA GLN A 106 0.73 -9.74 -5.12
C GLN A 106 1.90 -8.79 -5.00
N TYR A 107 1.83 -7.71 -5.69
CA TYR A 107 2.91 -6.74 -5.75
C TYR A 107 2.40 -5.40 -5.26
N SER A 108 3.13 -4.75 -4.42
CA SER A 108 2.80 -3.41 -3.97
C SER A 108 4.10 -2.65 -3.79
N TRP A 109 4.39 -1.75 -4.64
CA TRP A 109 5.50 -0.82 -4.49
C TRP A 109 4.94 0.53 -4.07
N ASN A 110 5.62 1.29 -3.24
CA ASN A 110 4.90 2.44 -2.71
C ASN A 110 5.73 3.68 -2.66
N ASP A 111 6.76 4.05 -2.41
CA ASP A 111 7.52 5.30 -2.36
C ASP A 111 6.69 6.50 -1.84
N ILE A 112 6.94 6.91 -0.64
CA ILE A 112 6.20 7.99 0.01
C ILE A 112 7.18 9.04 0.47
N ASP A 113 7.15 10.19 -0.16
CA ASP A 113 7.93 11.35 0.22
C ASP A 113 6.97 12.45 0.67
N GLY A 114 6.81 12.60 1.97
CA GLY A 114 5.85 13.55 2.53
C GLY A 114 5.48 13.19 3.97
N SER A 115 4.60 13.99 4.56
CA SER A 115 4.28 13.87 5.98
C SER A 115 2.78 13.77 6.23
N SER A 116 2.42 13.11 7.31
CA SER A 116 1.02 13.01 7.76
C SER A 116 0.10 12.29 6.77
N ASN A 117 0.63 11.38 5.98
CA ASN A 117 -0.17 10.56 5.09
C ASN A 117 -0.71 9.33 5.84
N ASP A 118 -1.96 8.98 5.55
CA ASP A 118 -2.60 7.74 6.01
C ASP A 118 -2.92 6.87 4.80
N ILE A 119 -2.15 5.79 4.63
CA ILE A 119 -2.17 4.97 3.42
C ILE A 119 -2.41 3.52 3.80
N LYS A 120 -3.39 2.93 3.15
CA LYS A 120 -3.71 1.53 3.33
C LYS A 120 -3.89 0.82 2.00
N ILE A 121 -3.20 -0.29 1.84
CA ILE A 121 -3.32 -1.16 0.68
C ILE A 121 -3.73 -2.56 1.15
N THR A 122 -4.79 -3.08 0.57
CA THR A 122 -5.26 -4.43 0.84
C THR A 122 -5.38 -5.18 -0.47
N GLN A 123 -4.58 -6.22 -0.64
CA GLN A 123 -4.62 -7.12 -1.78
C GLN A 123 -5.02 -8.51 -1.30
N ARG A 124 -6.08 -9.06 -1.86
CA ARG A 124 -6.63 -10.34 -1.43
C ARG A 124 -7.15 -11.19 -2.58
N GLY A 125 -6.76 -12.45 -2.57
CA GLY A 125 -7.21 -13.47 -3.52
C GLY A 125 -6.10 -13.99 -4.41
N ALA A 126 -6.42 -14.98 -5.20
CA ALA A 126 -5.48 -15.76 -6.00
C ALA A 126 -5.21 -15.15 -7.39
N SER A 127 -4.97 -13.87 -7.48
CA SER A 127 -4.70 -13.22 -8.77
C SER A 127 -3.54 -12.24 -8.69
N ASP A 128 -2.97 -11.95 -9.85
CA ASP A 128 -1.91 -10.94 -9.97
C ASP A 128 -2.45 -9.57 -9.59
N HIS A 129 -2.35 -9.20 -8.34
CA HIS A 129 -2.62 -7.84 -7.91
C HIS A 129 -1.37 -7.00 -8.12
N TYR A 130 -1.55 -5.81 -8.52
CA TYR A 130 -0.47 -4.85 -8.67
C TYR A 130 -0.95 -3.50 -8.17
N SER A 131 -0.22 -2.88 -7.30
CA SER A 131 -0.49 -1.52 -6.85
C SER A 131 0.81 -0.76 -6.78
N TRP A 132 0.95 0.22 -7.60
CA TRP A 132 2.01 1.22 -7.50
C TRP A 132 1.42 2.45 -6.84
N LEU A 133 2.14 3.06 -5.92
CA LEU A 133 1.66 4.27 -5.27
C LEU A 133 2.82 5.23 -5.18
N ASP A 134 2.88 6.33 -5.51
CA ASP A 134 3.85 7.39 -5.30
C ASP A 134 3.06 8.55 -4.68
N VAL A 135 3.40 9.03 -3.54
CA VAL A 135 2.57 10.00 -2.84
C VAL A 135 3.12 11.41 -2.92
N ASN A 136 4.37 11.63 -2.76
CA ASN A 136 5.10 12.89 -2.88
C ASN A 136 4.27 14.13 -2.48
N GLY A 137 3.81 14.16 -1.24
CA GLY A 137 2.99 15.23 -0.70
C GLY A 137 2.48 14.92 0.70
N ASP A 138 1.76 15.87 1.28
CA ASP A 138 1.36 15.83 2.67
C ASP A 138 -0.14 15.62 2.87
N SER A 139 -0.52 14.99 3.97
CA SER A 139 -1.90 14.93 4.45
C SER A 139 -2.88 14.19 3.52
N ASN A 140 -2.41 13.18 2.82
CA ASN A 140 -3.25 12.34 2.00
C ASN A 140 -3.86 11.20 2.81
N ASN A 141 -5.08 10.80 2.44
CA ASN A 141 -5.74 9.61 2.97
C ASN A 141 -6.12 8.70 1.82
N ILE A 142 -5.49 7.53 1.73
CA ILE A 142 -5.62 6.64 0.58
C ILE A 142 -5.91 5.22 1.05
N ASP A 143 -7.01 4.64 0.59
CA ASP A 143 -7.36 3.23 0.82
C ASP A 143 -7.53 2.53 -0.53
N VAL A 144 -6.63 1.61 -0.85
CA VAL A 144 -6.68 0.80 -2.08
C VAL A 144 -7.04 -0.63 -1.72
N LYS A 145 -8.13 -1.13 -2.27
CA LYS A 145 -8.56 -2.51 -2.10
C LYS A 145 -8.64 -3.22 -3.44
N GLN A 146 -7.87 -4.26 -3.58
CA GLN A 146 -7.89 -5.15 -4.73
C GLN A 146 -8.27 -6.55 -4.26
N ARG A 147 -9.37 -7.07 -4.79
CA ARG A 147 -9.89 -8.39 -4.39
C ARG A 147 -10.35 -9.18 -5.60
N GLY A 148 -9.89 -10.40 -5.73
CA GLY A 148 -10.34 -11.25 -6.80
C GLY A 148 -9.60 -12.58 -6.86
N ASN A 149 -10.19 -13.52 -7.56
CA ASN A 149 -9.59 -14.82 -7.83
C ASN A 149 -9.46 -14.97 -9.34
N SER A 150 -8.24 -15.18 -9.81
CA SER A 150 -7.90 -15.43 -11.21
C SER A 150 -7.93 -14.21 -12.16
N ASN A 151 -7.92 -12.99 -11.65
CA ASN A 151 -7.96 -11.79 -12.47
C ASN A 151 -6.89 -10.78 -12.04
N LYS A 152 -6.31 -10.09 -12.99
CA LYS A 152 -5.31 -9.06 -12.76
C LYS A 152 -5.99 -7.74 -12.40
N GLN A 153 -5.55 -7.13 -11.33
CA GLN A 153 -6.01 -5.82 -10.90
C GLN A 153 -4.81 -4.90 -10.74
N THR A 154 -4.84 -3.78 -11.41
CA THR A 154 -3.73 -2.84 -11.41
C THR A 154 -4.21 -1.47 -10.97
N SER A 155 -3.55 -0.87 -10.02
CA SER A 155 -3.72 0.54 -9.67
C SER A 155 -2.36 1.22 -9.73
N THR A 156 -2.29 2.36 -10.36
CA THR A 156 -1.14 3.24 -10.32
C THR A 156 -1.63 4.59 -9.86
N ILE A 157 -1.18 5.03 -8.71
CA ILE A 157 -1.68 6.24 -8.07
C ILE A 157 -0.49 7.14 -7.79
N THR A 158 -0.45 8.28 -8.41
CA THR A 158 0.43 9.37 -8.03
C THR A 158 -0.44 10.43 -7.37
N VAL A 159 -0.02 10.91 -6.23
CA VAL A 159 -0.79 11.87 -5.44
C VAL A 159 0.05 13.14 -5.28
N ASP A 160 -0.36 14.11 -4.65
CA ASP A 160 0.34 15.27 -4.13
C ASP A 160 -0.38 15.67 -2.83
N ASP A 161 -0.63 16.92 -2.54
CA ASP A 161 -1.12 17.32 -1.22
C ASP A 161 -2.63 17.19 -1.02
N GLY A 162 -3.03 16.71 0.16
CA GLY A 162 -4.36 16.87 0.71
C GLY A 162 -5.47 16.07 0.01
N HIS A 163 -5.14 14.97 -0.63
CA HIS A 163 -6.11 14.13 -1.33
C HIS A 163 -6.72 13.03 -0.43
N THR A 164 -7.97 12.73 -0.70
CA THR A 164 -8.61 11.49 -0.23
C THR A 164 -8.89 10.64 -1.45
N VAL A 165 -8.38 9.44 -1.47
CA VAL A 165 -8.53 8.51 -2.60
C VAL A 165 -9.00 7.18 -2.04
N ASP A 166 -10.08 6.63 -2.54
CA ASP A 166 -10.53 5.28 -2.27
C ASP A 166 -10.63 4.55 -3.61
N VAL A 167 -10.00 3.43 -3.74
CA VAL A 167 -10.03 2.61 -4.96
C VAL A 167 -10.41 1.19 -4.57
N PHE A 168 -11.49 0.69 -5.12
CA PHE A 168 -11.94 -0.68 -4.94
C PHE A 168 -12.05 -1.40 -6.28
N GLN A 169 -11.27 -2.46 -6.46
CA GLN A 169 -11.26 -3.28 -7.66
C GLN A 169 -11.60 -4.73 -7.31
N ARG A 170 -12.54 -5.33 -8.03
CA ARG A 170 -13.01 -6.69 -7.75
C ARG A 170 -13.58 -7.40 -8.98
N TYR A 171 -13.29 -8.66 -9.14
CA TYR A 171 -13.80 -9.64 -10.12
C TYR A 171 -13.16 -9.61 -11.52
N GLY A 172 -12.98 -8.48 -12.17
CA GLY A 172 -12.45 -8.38 -13.53
C GLY A 172 -10.97 -8.01 -13.58
N ASP A 173 -10.41 -8.02 -14.80
CA ASP A 173 -9.10 -7.44 -15.07
C ASP A 173 -9.23 -5.91 -15.10
N HIS A 174 -9.10 -5.27 -13.96
CA HIS A 174 -9.29 -3.84 -13.84
C HIS A 174 -7.99 -3.08 -13.88
N THR A 175 -8.03 -1.91 -14.46
CA THR A 175 -6.91 -0.96 -14.44
C THR A 175 -7.42 0.40 -13.98
N ALA A 176 -6.78 0.98 -13.00
CA ALA A 176 -6.97 2.37 -12.63
C ALA A 176 -5.60 3.06 -12.66
N THR A 177 -5.51 4.18 -13.33
CA THR A 177 -4.34 5.06 -13.29
C THR A 177 -4.81 6.41 -12.84
N ILE A 178 -4.40 6.84 -11.68
CA ILE A 178 -4.88 8.06 -11.04
C ILE A 178 -3.66 8.92 -10.76
N ASN A 179 -3.68 10.14 -11.22
CA ASN A 179 -2.64 11.13 -10.96
C ASN A 179 -3.33 12.41 -10.51
N LEU A 180 -3.33 12.64 -9.22
CA LEU A 180 -3.94 13.79 -8.58
C LEU A 180 -2.82 14.75 -8.19
N THR A 181 -2.63 15.79 -8.95
CA THR A 181 -1.60 16.78 -8.68
C THR A 181 -2.13 17.93 -7.85
N ASN A 182 -1.25 18.63 -7.15
CA ASN A 182 -1.58 19.74 -6.27
C ASN A 182 -2.32 20.86 -7.03
N GLY A 183 -3.42 21.30 -6.48
CA GLY A 183 -4.26 22.35 -7.03
C GLY A 183 -4.91 23.22 -5.98
N GLY A 184 -4.49 23.14 -4.72
CA GLY A 184 -4.91 23.99 -3.62
C GLY A 184 -6.22 23.63 -2.93
N GLY A 185 -6.92 22.59 -3.36
CA GLY A 185 -8.17 22.16 -2.71
C GLY A 185 -8.31 20.67 -2.51
N GLY A 186 -7.37 19.88 -3.01
CA GLY A 186 -7.41 18.43 -2.95
C GLY A 186 -8.53 17.79 -3.76
N TYR A 187 -8.38 16.51 -4.04
CA TYR A 187 -9.45 15.68 -4.61
C TYR A 187 -10.02 14.75 -3.54
N ASN A 188 -11.31 14.50 -3.64
CA ASN A 188 -11.93 13.37 -3.02
C ASN A 188 -12.39 12.44 -4.15
N LEU A 189 -11.59 11.46 -4.48
CA LEU A 189 -11.90 10.48 -5.50
C LEU A 189 -12.38 9.21 -4.83
N ASP A 190 -13.43 8.64 -5.35
CA ASP A 190 -13.93 7.31 -5.05
C ASP A 190 -14.04 6.58 -6.38
N LEU A 191 -13.33 5.49 -6.56
CA LEU A 191 -13.36 4.66 -7.77
C LEU A 191 -13.71 3.24 -7.40
N ASP A 192 -14.83 2.74 -7.90
CA ASP A 192 -15.32 1.38 -7.70
C ASP A 192 -15.42 0.65 -9.05
N GLN A 193 -14.62 -0.39 -9.24
CA GLN A 193 -14.62 -1.26 -10.42
C GLN A 193 -14.94 -2.68 -9.98
N THR A 194 -16.19 -3.10 -10.14
CA THR A 194 -16.70 -4.36 -9.59
C THR A 194 -17.34 -5.29 -10.61
N ALA A 195 -17.32 -4.94 -11.88
CA ALA A 195 -17.85 -5.82 -12.92
C ALA A 195 -17.02 -7.09 -13.12
N SER A 196 -17.64 -8.10 -13.69
CA SER A 196 -16.94 -9.29 -14.19
C SER A 196 -16.23 -9.07 -15.53
N THR A 197 -16.41 -7.90 -16.13
CA THR A 197 -15.75 -7.47 -17.37
C THR A 197 -14.62 -6.48 -17.08
N ASP A 198 -13.60 -6.49 -17.90
CA ASP A 198 -12.45 -5.63 -17.75
C ASP A 198 -12.83 -4.15 -17.82
N GLN A 199 -12.34 -3.39 -16.88
CA GLN A 199 -12.63 -1.97 -16.78
C GLN A 199 -11.34 -1.15 -16.67
N THR A 200 -11.25 -0.12 -17.46
CA THR A 200 -10.10 0.80 -17.44
C THR A 200 -10.57 2.20 -17.08
N TYR A 201 -9.87 2.82 -16.19
CA TYR A 201 -10.06 4.20 -15.81
C TYR A 201 -8.71 4.92 -15.76
N SER A 202 -8.68 6.14 -16.21
CA SER A 202 -7.50 7.00 -16.08
C SER A 202 -7.96 8.42 -15.79
N LEU A 203 -7.42 9.00 -14.73
CA LEU A 203 -7.60 10.40 -14.39
C LEU A 203 -6.22 11.05 -14.27
N THR A 204 -6.08 12.20 -14.90
CA THR A 204 -4.96 13.11 -14.66
C THR A 204 -5.54 14.52 -14.56
N GLY A 205 -5.23 15.23 -13.51
CA GLY A 205 -5.80 16.55 -13.34
C GLY A 205 -5.24 17.32 -12.17
N THR A 206 -5.57 18.59 -12.14
CA THR A 206 -5.24 19.51 -11.04
C THR A 206 -6.51 20.13 -10.50
N CYS A 207 -6.75 20.01 -9.22
CA CYS A 207 -7.87 20.66 -8.56
C CYS A 207 -7.53 22.13 -8.22
N THR A 208 -8.19 23.06 -8.87
CA THR A 208 -8.00 24.51 -8.64
C THR A 208 -9.06 25.13 -7.73
N ASN A 209 -10.02 24.33 -7.29
CA ASN A 209 -11.09 24.79 -6.42
C ASN A 209 -10.65 24.68 -4.95
N SER A 210 -10.62 25.78 -4.25
CA SER A 210 -10.22 25.84 -2.83
C SER A 210 -11.14 25.01 -1.88
N ASN A 211 -12.30 24.61 -2.34
CA ASN A 211 -13.22 23.74 -1.59
C ASN A 211 -13.06 22.26 -1.97
N GLY A 212 -12.07 21.94 -2.79
CA GLY A 212 -11.83 20.59 -3.28
C GLY A 212 -12.58 20.24 -4.56
N CYS A 213 -12.20 19.14 -5.15
CA CYS A 213 -12.82 18.57 -6.35
C CYS A 213 -13.27 17.14 -6.06
N GLY A 214 -14.57 16.92 -6.04
CA GLY A 214 -15.11 15.55 -5.92
C GLY A 214 -15.11 14.85 -7.27
N VAL A 215 -14.69 13.59 -7.27
CA VAL A 215 -14.85 12.69 -8.43
C VAL A 215 -15.32 11.35 -7.88
N THR A 216 -16.44 10.87 -8.37
CA THR A 216 -16.90 9.51 -8.05
C THR A 216 -17.10 8.77 -9.35
N VAL A 217 -16.48 7.63 -9.47
CA VAL A 217 -16.59 6.75 -10.64
C VAL A 217 -16.99 5.37 -10.16
N THR A 218 -18.12 4.89 -10.64
CA THR A 218 -18.55 3.53 -10.37
C THR A 218 -18.74 2.81 -11.71
N GLN A 219 -18.03 1.71 -11.88
CA GLN A 219 -18.09 0.85 -13.05
C GLN A 219 -18.54 -0.56 -12.61
N ASN A 220 -19.75 -0.96 -13.02
CA ASN A 220 -20.40 -2.22 -12.63
C ASN A 220 -20.64 -3.13 -13.84
#